data_8be0798e9e9bccac54241d28a96f787f
#
_entry.id   8be0798e9e9bccac54241d28a96f787f
#
_cell.length_a   1.000
_cell.length_b   1.000
_cell.length_c   1.000
_cell.angle_alpha   90.00
_cell.angle_beta   90.00
_cell.angle_gamma   90.00
#
_symmetry.space_group_name_H-M   'P 1'
#
loop_
_entity.id
_entity.type
_entity.pdbx_description
1 polymer ?
#
loop_
_entity_poly.entity_id
_entity_poly.type
_entity_poly.pdbx_seq_one_letter_code
_entity_poly.pdbx_strand_id
1 'polypeptide(L)'
;MMKKISFAAIFFALAMFVAAPLAQATTVSEVQSMITQLRGKVQIIQISGKNAETKDRPGLLGQIDGISLTLDQGKFCNSVTKVRDFQKKVNDMISAGKLNQDPTLGPTGQELLADADAIAAALNELAVQSTGSQCF
;
A
#
# COMPACT_ATOMS: atom_id res chain seq x y z
N MET A 1 -20.42 14.98 43.43
CA MET A 1 -19.59 15.91 42.67
C MET A 1 -18.20 15.40 42.46
N MET A 2 -17.53 14.88 43.44
CA MET A 2 -16.20 14.30 43.30
C MET A 2 -16.19 13.07 42.42
N LYS A 3 -17.27 12.32 42.31
CA LYS A 3 -17.41 11.13 41.49
C LYS A 3 -17.23 11.40 40.00
N LYS A 4 -17.64 12.57 39.55
CA LYS A 4 -17.52 12.92 38.13
C LYS A 4 -16.06 13.12 37.68
N ILE A 5 -15.24 13.65 38.57
CA ILE A 5 -13.83 13.89 38.27
C ILE A 5 -13.07 12.57 38.17
N SER A 6 -13.42 11.60 39.03
CA SER A 6 -12.79 10.27 39.01
C SER A 6 -13.09 9.52 37.71
N PHE A 7 -14.30 9.65 37.19
CA PHE A 7 -14.67 9.01 35.94
C PHE A 7 -13.88 9.57 34.75
N ALA A 8 -13.71 10.88 34.73
CA ALA A 8 -12.94 11.50 33.63
C ALA A 8 -11.48 11.05 33.65
N ALA A 9 -10.88 10.93 34.84
CA ALA A 9 -9.50 10.48 34.96
C ALA A 9 -9.34 9.02 34.52
N ILE A 10 -10.28 8.16 34.84
CA ILE A 10 -10.25 6.75 34.43
C ILE A 10 -10.36 6.63 32.91
N PHE A 11 -11.24 7.40 32.29
CA PHE A 11 -11.43 7.39 30.86
C PHE A 11 -10.19 7.84 30.11
N PHE A 12 -9.52 8.86 30.63
CA PHE A 12 -8.29 9.36 30.04
C PHE A 12 -7.15 8.35 30.11
N ALA A 13 -7.01 7.67 31.22
CA ALA A 13 -6.01 6.60 31.37
C ALA A 13 -6.25 5.44 30.40
N LEU A 14 -7.50 5.10 30.16
CA LEU A 14 -7.86 4.05 29.23
C LEU A 14 -7.48 4.43 27.78
N ALA A 15 -7.70 5.68 27.41
CA ALA A 15 -7.34 6.16 26.08
C ALA A 15 -5.83 6.10 25.85
N MET A 16 -5.02 6.43 26.83
CA MET A 16 -3.56 6.34 26.72
C MET A 16 -3.09 4.89 26.61
N PHE A 17 -3.75 3.99 27.28
CA PHE A 17 -3.41 2.57 27.23
C PHE A 17 -3.70 1.98 25.84
N VAL A 18 -4.78 2.39 25.20
CA VAL A 18 -5.12 1.94 23.84
C VAL A 18 -4.13 2.44 22.79
N ALA A 19 -3.50 3.58 23.02
CA ALA A 19 -2.51 4.12 22.08
C ALA A 19 -1.21 3.30 22.07
N ALA A 20 -0.82 2.65 23.18
CA ALA A 20 0.42 1.88 23.27
C ALA A 20 0.46 0.66 22.33
N PRO A 21 -0.63 -0.12 22.13
CA PRO A 21 -0.62 -1.27 21.20
C PRO A 21 -0.48 -0.91 19.71
N LEU A 22 -0.61 0.37 19.35
CA LEU A 22 -0.50 0.79 17.94
C LEU A 22 0.93 0.66 17.38
N ALA A 23 1.91 0.42 18.24
CA ALA A 23 3.29 0.18 17.83
C ALA A 23 3.55 -1.29 17.46
N GLN A 24 2.53 -2.02 17.03
CA GLN A 24 2.66 -3.41 16.65
C GLN A 24 3.39 -3.58 15.31
N ALA A 25 4.06 -4.73 15.17
CA ALA A 25 4.77 -5.09 13.95
C ALA A 25 3.79 -5.27 12.79
N THR A 26 4.24 -4.88 11.60
CA THR A 26 3.51 -5.12 10.35
C THR A 26 3.36 -6.63 10.11
N THR A 27 2.23 -7.04 9.60
CA THR A 27 1.95 -8.44 9.28
C THR A 27 1.77 -8.64 7.77
N VAL A 28 1.98 -9.87 7.32
CA VAL A 28 1.73 -10.27 5.93
C VAL A 28 0.28 -9.96 5.53
N SER A 29 -0.67 -10.24 6.43
CA SER A 29 -2.08 -9.99 6.18
C SER A 29 -2.39 -8.51 5.93
N GLU A 30 -1.75 -7.62 6.70
CA GLU A 30 -1.90 -6.18 6.52
C GLU A 30 -1.38 -5.74 5.16
N VAL A 31 -0.21 -6.25 4.77
CA VAL A 31 0.38 -5.91 3.46
C VAL A 31 -0.48 -6.46 2.32
N GLN A 32 -1.02 -7.67 2.45
CA GLN A 32 -1.96 -8.20 1.45
C GLN A 32 -3.21 -7.32 1.33
N SER A 33 -3.71 -6.79 2.43
CA SER A 33 -4.83 -5.84 2.41
C SER A 33 -4.48 -4.57 1.63
N MET A 34 -3.30 -4.02 1.86
CA MET A 34 -2.80 -2.85 1.13
C MET A 34 -2.69 -3.13 -0.38
N ILE A 35 -2.19 -4.31 -0.74
CA ILE A 35 -2.07 -4.75 -2.13
C ILE A 35 -3.47 -4.89 -2.78
N THR A 36 -4.43 -5.45 -2.06
CA THR A 36 -5.80 -5.58 -2.53
C THR A 36 -6.43 -4.20 -2.79
N GLN A 37 -6.19 -3.24 -1.92
CA GLN A 37 -6.68 -1.87 -2.12
C GLN A 37 -6.04 -1.23 -3.35
N LEU A 38 -4.74 -1.38 -3.53
CA LEU A 38 -4.05 -0.89 -4.72
C LEU A 38 -4.60 -1.53 -5.99
N ARG A 39 -4.83 -2.85 -5.96
CA ARG A 39 -5.42 -3.58 -7.07
C ARG A 39 -6.79 -3.03 -7.44
N GLY A 40 -7.63 -2.75 -6.45
CA GLY A 40 -8.93 -2.14 -6.65
C GLY A 40 -8.85 -0.77 -7.34
N LYS A 41 -7.89 0.05 -6.95
CA LYS A 41 -7.65 1.35 -7.59
C LYS A 41 -7.23 1.18 -9.05
N VAL A 42 -6.35 0.23 -9.34
CA VAL A 42 -5.92 -0.04 -10.73
C VAL A 42 -7.07 -0.55 -11.59
N GLN A 43 -8.01 -1.28 -11.01
CA GLN A 43 -9.18 -1.77 -11.74
C GLN A 43 -10.09 -0.64 -12.22
N ILE A 44 -10.15 0.47 -11.50
CA ILE A 44 -11.09 1.57 -11.80
C ILE A 44 -10.42 2.85 -12.29
N ILE A 45 -9.11 2.99 -12.18
CA ILE A 45 -8.42 4.20 -12.64
C ILE A 45 -8.66 4.41 -14.13
N GLN A 46 -8.89 5.66 -14.54
CA GLN A 46 -9.06 5.98 -15.94
C GLN A 46 -7.71 5.95 -16.66
N ILE A 47 -7.64 5.17 -17.70
CA ILE A 47 -6.45 5.02 -18.55
C ILE A 47 -6.83 5.40 -19.97
N SER A 48 -6.08 6.30 -20.58
CA SER A 48 -6.31 6.72 -21.96
C SER A 48 -5.45 5.92 -22.94
N GLY A 49 -5.88 5.92 -24.20
CA GLY A 49 -5.18 5.24 -25.27
C GLY A 49 -5.86 3.95 -25.72
N LYS A 50 -5.57 3.54 -26.95
CA LYS A 50 -6.22 2.37 -27.57
C LYS A 50 -5.87 1.03 -26.92
N ASN A 51 -4.73 0.96 -26.24
CA ASN A 51 -4.25 -0.24 -25.56
C ASN A 51 -4.56 -0.24 -24.06
N ALA A 52 -5.36 0.72 -23.57
CA ALA A 52 -5.65 0.88 -22.13
C ALA A 52 -6.18 -0.41 -21.52
N GLU A 53 -7.18 -1.02 -22.12
CA GLU A 53 -7.85 -2.21 -21.57
C GLU A 53 -7.20 -3.52 -22.01
N THR A 54 -6.47 -3.54 -23.11
CA THR A 54 -5.87 -4.77 -23.64
C THR A 54 -4.45 -5.01 -23.16
N LYS A 55 -3.70 -3.96 -22.81
CA LYS A 55 -2.29 -4.05 -22.42
C LYS A 55 -1.98 -3.31 -21.11
N ASP A 56 -2.41 -2.06 -20.98
CA ASP A 56 -1.95 -1.21 -19.90
C ASP A 56 -2.53 -1.66 -18.55
N ARG A 57 -3.85 -1.79 -18.46
CA ARG A 57 -4.50 -2.24 -17.22
C ARG A 57 -4.11 -3.67 -16.85
N PRO A 58 -4.18 -4.65 -17.77
CA PRO A 58 -3.73 -6.01 -17.45
C PRO A 58 -2.26 -6.07 -17.04
N GLY A 59 -1.41 -5.24 -17.65
CA GLY A 59 0.01 -5.18 -17.29
C GLY A 59 0.23 -4.70 -15.86
N LEU A 60 -0.49 -3.65 -15.43
CA LEU A 60 -0.43 -3.17 -14.04
C LEU A 60 -0.98 -4.20 -13.07
N LEU A 61 -2.11 -4.83 -13.39
CA LEU A 61 -2.70 -5.86 -12.52
C LEU A 61 -1.78 -7.07 -12.40
N GLY A 62 -1.13 -7.48 -13.49
CA GLY A 62 -0.17 -8.58 -13.46
C GLY A 62 1.04 -8.28 -12.58
N GLN A 63 1.53 -7.05 -12.56
CA GLN A 63 2.60 -6.64 -11.67
C GLN A 63 2.16 -6.69 -10.20
N ILE A 64 0.95 -6.25 -9.91
CA ILE A 64 0.40 -6.32 -8.54
C ILE A 64 0.24 -7.76 -8.09
N ASP A 65 -0.26 -8.64 -8.96
CA ASP A 65 -0.38 -10.07 -8.66
C ASP A 65 0.99 -10.70 -8.37
N GLY A 66 2.03 -10.26 -9.09
CA GLY A 66 3.40 -10.68 -8.82
C GLY A 66 3.92 -10.25 -7.46
N ILE A 67 3.57 -9.05 -7.01
CA ILE A 67 3.91 -8.56 -5.66
C ILE A 67 3.26 -9.46 -4.61
N SER A 68 1.97 -9.73 -4.77
CA SER A 68 1.21 -10.59 -3.85
C SER A 68 1.79 -12.00 -3.78
N LEU A 69 2.15 -12.57 -4.92
CA LEU A 69 2.71 -13.93 -4.99
C LEU A 69 4.05 -14.02 -4.26
N THR A 70 4.97 -13.09 -4.50
CA THR A 70 6.28 -13.11 -3.82
C THR A 70 6.14 -12.85 -2.32
N LEU A 71 5.16 -12.04 -1.91
CA LEU A 71 4.83 -11.85 -0.50
C LEU A 71 4.37 -13.15 0.14
N ASP A 72 3.47 -13.89 -0.50
CA ASP A 72 2.98 -15.18 -0.01
C ASP A 72 4.12 -16.20 0.12
N GLN A 73 5.13 -16.11 -0.74
CA GLN A 73 6.31 -16.97 -0.69
C GLN A 73 7.32 -16.55 0.37
N GLY A 74 7.07 -15.48 1.10
CA GLY A 74 8.00 -14.94 2.10
C GLY A 74 9.22 -14.25 1.51
N LYS A 75 9.20 -13.94 0.23
CA LYS A 75 10.30 -13.28 -0.49
C LYS A 75 10.10 -11.77 -0.45
N PHE A 76 10.25 -11.17 0.72
CA PHE A 76 9.87 -9.78 0.95
C PHE A 76 10.69 -8.79 0.12
N CYS A 77 11.99 -8.98 0.02
CA CYS A 77 12.83 -8.09 -0.79
C CYS A 77 12.57 -8.22 -2.28
N ASN A 78 12.24 -9.43 -2.76
CA ASN A 78 11.79 -9.60 -4.14
C ASN A 78 10.48 -8.87 -4.40
N SER A 79 9.57 -8.88 -3.42
CA SER A 79 8.33 -8.11 -3.50
C SER A 79 8.60 -6.61 -3.60
N VAL A 80 9.56 -6.09 -2.82
CA VAL A 80 9.98 -4.69 -2.92
C VAL A 80 10.45 -4.35 -4.34
N THR A 81 11.28 -5.21 -4.94
CA THR A 81 11.73 -5.01 -6.32
C THR A 81 10.55 -4.94 -7.29
N LYS A 82 9.58 -5.82 -7.13
CA LYS A 82 8.37 -5.80 -7.97
C LYS A 82 7.53 -4.55 -7.76
N VAL A 83 7.46 -4.03 -6.54
CA VAL A 83 6.80 -2.75 -6.27
C VAL A 83 7.51 -1.61 -7.03
N ARG A 84 8.84 -1.61 -7.02
CA ARG A 84 9.61 -0.59 -7.76
C ARG A 84 9.37 -0.68 -9.27
N ASP A 85 9.28 -1.89 -9.81
CA ASP A 85 8.93 -2.08 -11.22
C ASP A 85 7.53 -1.55 -11.54
N PHE A 86 6.57 -1.80 -10.66
CA PHE A 86 5.22 -1.24 -10.78
C PHE A 86 5.26 0.30 -10.77
N GLN A 87 5.99 0.88 -9.83
CA GLN A 87 6.12 2.35 -9.74
C GLN A 87 6.73 2.93 -11.01
N LYS A 88 7.75 2.28 -11.56
CA LYS A 88 8.37 2.71 -12.80
C LYS A 88 7.36 2.74 -13.94
N LYS A 89 6.56 1.68 -14.07
CA LYS A 89 5.52 1.63 -15.10
C LYS A 89 4.47 2.72 -14.90
N VAL A 90 4.04 2.94 -13.68
CA VAL A 90 3.08 4.03 -13.37
C VAL A 90 3.68 5.39 -13.73
N ASN A 91 4.92 5.65 -13.38
CA ASN A 91 5.61 6.89 -13.74
C ASN A 91 5.70 7.08 -15.25
N ASP A 92 6.04 6.04 -15.98
CA ASP A 92 6.10 6.10 -17.44
C ASP A 92 4.73 6.44 -18.04
N MET A 93 3.66 5.86 -17.48
CA MET A 93 2.30 6.13 -17.94
C MET A 93 1.84 7.54 -17.57
N ILE A 94 2.22 8.05 -16.40
CA ILE A 94 1.95 9.45 -16.01
C ILE A 94 2.65 10.39 -17.00
N SER A 95 3.92 10.14 -17.29
CA SER A 95 4.70 10.97 -18.21
C SER A 95 4.12 10.95 -19.63
N ALA A 96 3.53 9.83 -20.03
CA ALA A 96 2.87 9.71 -21.32
C ALA A 96 1.44 10.29 -21.34
N GLY A 97 0.96 10.83 -20.23
CA GLY A 97 -0.38 11.39 -20.12
C GLY A 97 -1.49 10.34 -20.16
N LYS A 98 -1.19 9.09 -19.82
CA LYS A 98 -2.15 7.98 -19.93
C LYS A 98 -3.02 7.81 -18.69
N LEU A 99 -2.53 8.15 -17.50
CA LEU A 99 -3.26 7.94 -16.26
C LEU A 99 -3.99 9.19 -15.82
N ASN A 100 -5.19 8.99 -15.27
CA ASN A 100 -5.96 10.06 -14.67
C ASN A 100 -5.13 10.78 -13.58
N GLN A 101 -5.14 12.11 -13.62
CA GLN A 101 -4.50 12.99 -12.63
C GLN A 101 -5.49 13.87 -11.88
N ASP A 102 -6.78 13.74 -12.20
CA ASP A 102 -7.84 14.53 -11.57
C ASP A 102 -8.54 13.69 -10.48
N PRO A 103 -8.34 14.05 -9.19
CA PRO A 103 -8.95 13.27 -8.09
C PRO A 103 -10.47 13.29 -8.10
N THR A 104 -11.11 14.23 -8.80
CA THR A 104 -12.58 14.25 -8.91
C THR A 104 -13.11 13.15 -9.84
N LEU A 105 -12.25 12.58 -10.68
CA LEU A 105 -12.63 11.53 -11.64
C LEU A 105 -12.30 10.12 -11.13
N GLY A 106 -11.80 10.00 -9.92
CA GLY A 106 -11.43 8.71 -9.33
C GLY A 106 -9.95 8.65 -8.97
N PRO A 107 -9.39 7.43 -8.80
CA PRO A 107 -7.98 7.28 -8.46
C PRO A 107 -7.06 7.96 -9.47
N THR A 108 -5.94 8.49 -8.98
CA THR A 108 -4.93 9.14 -9.80
C THR A 108 -3.65 8.32 -9.85
N GLY A 109 -2.80 8.58 -10.86
CA GLY A 109 -1.48 7.96 -10.93
C GLY A 109 -0.63 8.26 -9.69
N GLN A 110 -0.75 9.45 -9.11
CA GLN A 110 -0.02 9.82 -7.90
C GLN A 110 -0.48 9.00 -6.68
N GLU A 111 -1.77 8.69 -6.58
CA GLU A 111 -2.27 7.80 -5.53
C GLU A 111 -1.69 6.40 -5.65
N LEU A 112 -1.58 5.88 -6.88
CA LEU A 112 -0.96 4.57 -7.09
C LEU A 112 0.49 4.56 -6.63
N LEU A 113 1.24 5.63 -6.89
CA LEU A 113 2.63 5.76 -6.45
C LEU A 113 2.73 5.83 -4.93
N ALA A 114 1.85 6.60 -4.29
CA ALA A 114 1.83 6.73 -2.83
C ALA A 114 1.48 5.39 -2.16
N ASP A 115 0.49 4.68 -2.68
CA ASP A 115 0.11 3.37 -2.16
C ASP A 115 1.27 2.36 -2.33
N ALA A 116 1.95 2.41 -3.48
CA ALA A 116 3.10 1.54 -3.73
C ALA A 116 4.27 1.85 -2.77
N ASP A 117 4.53 3.12 -2.48
CA ASP A 117 5.55 3.49 -1.48
C ASP A 117 5.23 2.93 -0.10
N ALA A 118 3.97 3.02 0.33
CA ALA A 118 3.53 2.47 1.60
C ALA A 118 3.69 0.94 1.64
N ILE A 119 3.37 0.26 0.54
CA ILE A 119 3.55 -1.19 0.43
C ILE A 119 5.04 -1.56 0.51
N ALA A 120 5.90 -0.83 -0.20
CA ALA A 120 7.34 -1.07 -0.18
C ALA A 120 7.91 -0.91 1.24
N ALA A 121 7.49 0.12 1.96
CA ALA A 121 7.92 0.34 3.34
C ALA A 121 7.47 -0.80 4.25
N ALA A 122 6.23 -1.25 4.12
CA ALA A 122 5.69 -2.36 4.90
C ALA A 122 6.40 -3.68 4.59
N LEU A 123 6.71 -3.94 3.33
CA LEU A 123 7.49 -5.11 2.91
C LEU A 123 8.91 -5.08 3.49
N ASN A 124 9.54 -3.91 3.52
CA ASN A 124 10.84 -3.75 4.13
C ASN A 124 10.80 -4.05 5.63
N GLU A 125 9.75 -3.62 6.33
CA GLU A 125 9.55 -3.98 7.73
C GLU A 125 9.45 -5.49 7.93
N LEU A 126 8.69 -6.18 7.08
CA LEU A 126 8.59 -7.64 7.14
C LEU A 126 9.96 -8.30 6.92
N ALA A 127 10.77 -7.77 6.01
CA ALA A 127 12.12 -8.28 5.78
C ALA A 127 13.00 -8.09 7.02
N VAL A 128 12.95 -6.92 7.65
CA VAL A 128 13.70 -6.65 8.88
C VAL A 128 13.26 -7.58 10.01
N GLN A 129 11.96 -7.79 10.17
CA GLN A 129 11.43 -8.70 11.20
C GLN A 129 11.87 -10.14 11.00
N SER A 130 11.99 -10.60 9.75
CA SER A 130 12.30 -12.00 9.46
C SER A 130 13.80 -12.27 9.34
N THR A 131 14.59 -11.34 8.83
CA THR A 131 16.03 -11.52 8.56
C THR A 131 16.94 -10.59 9.34
N GLY A 132 16.39 -9.53 9.93
CA GLY A 132 17.17 -8.48 10.59
C GLY A 132 17.81 -7.48 9.62
N SER A 133 17.59 -7.61 8.31
CA SER A 133 18.21 -6.78 7.29
C SER A 133 17.18 -6.07 6.44
N GLN A 134 17.48 -4.83 6.08
CA GLN A 134 16.65 -4.05 5.15
C GLN A 134 16.87 -4.50 3.71
N CYS A 135 15.86 -4.27 2.85
CA CYS A 135 15.94 -4.55 1.43
C CYS A 135 16.71 -3.48 0.65
N PHE A 136 16.79 -2.28 1.22
CA PHE A 136 17.41 -1.13 0.55
C PHE A 136 17.94 -0.10 1.56
#